data_84e7d6e73fa6665995517a96240d31fc
#
_entry.id   84e7d6e73fa6665995517a96240d31fc
#
_cell.length_a   1.000
_cell.length_b   1.000
_cell.length_c   1.000
_cell.angle_alpha   90.00
_cell.angle_beta   90.00
_cell.angle_gamma   90.00
#
_symmetry.space_group_name_H-M   'P 1'
#
loop_
_entity.id
_entity.type
_entity.pdbx_description
1 polymer ?
#
loop_
_entity_poly.entity_id
_entity_poly.type
_entity_poly.pdbx_seq_one_letter_code
_entity_poly.pdbx_strand_id
1 'polypeptide(L)'
;SECAKQDGTVSITPVNNGFLIKCGSLEYEVANNSSSIFRQLNDYRKVYTDKNFEGPYLKDKDGNTYKLKIGEWKVIEAGPVTASVEAECSNIAAGNIENKNIKAVIKVTGYAGKPWVNITYRIINTSDDELKIKSLVFYIKKSEDSVITEQLKPLKITAGNDSTGCGDIRTDNSHNDGPVFMTRGTTELDMLEKKADVNNIRTVVATSNYKTSFIIGKNGEEVNEVIDDKYLVKEANEHFAEVFYGTFMADYTDGEDGFSVTVHQAQQNYPKAVKSCREGVAVMLVPENVGEITMQSGMAKEQQFMIHFHSPDMKLWEIDNRSLIYQMPDRPYIAPEVFKRAGVMIDVFPVKYNDDFEISLMAKADGHSRCYGMLNWGDTVDQGYTVQGRGGGKPVWSNNEYDYPHACALMYARTGVRRFMDYLIVSAKHWMDIDVCHYSSNPLRIGGQWEHTAGHCKNGVMVCSHEWVEGLLDYYHFTGDKRGYDTAVGIGENVLKLLETPMYQVPGEANARETGWALRTLTALYIETNDNKWLVKCDWIIDNFKKWEEEYGDWLSPYTDNTAIRVGFMISIAVGSVMRYYRIFPREDIRQMILRAVDDLTE
;
A
#
# COMPACT_ATOMS: atom_id res chain seq x y z
N SER A 1 -12.54 -25.32 21.86
CA SER A 1 -11.12 -25.49 21.60
C SER A 1 -10.37 -24.44 22.39
N GLU A 2 -9.61 -24.88 23.41
CA GLU A 2 -8.72 -24.01 24.16
C GLU A 2 -7.68 -23.44 23.17
N CYS A 3 -7.65 -22.12 23.00
CA CYS A 3 -6.54 -21.45 22.39
C CYS A 3 -5.28 -21.87 23.15
N ALA A 4 -4.33 -22.49 22.46
CA ALA A 4 -3.03 -22.78 23.03
C ALA A 4 -2.50 -21.48 23.66
N LYS A 5 -2.12 -21.53 24.92
CA LYS A 5 -1.45 -20.42 25.58
C LYS A 5 -0.21 -20.09 24.77
N GLN A 6 -0.27 -18.99 24.01
CA GLN A 6 0.92 -18.47 23.34
C GLN A 6 1.91 -18.04 24.42
N ASP A 7 3.10 -18.58 24.40
CA ASP A 7 4.20 -18.12 25.23
C ASP A 7 4.55 -16.69 24.85
N GLY A 8 4.11 -15.74 25.65
CA GLY A 8 4.43 -14.33 25.57
C GLY A 8 3.26 -13.46 25.09
N THR A 9 2.95 -12.46 25.86
CA THR A 9 2.14 -11.31 25.45
C THR A 9 3.07 -10.18 25.07
N VAL A 10 2.67 -9.38 24.07
CA VAL A 10 3.37 -8.13 23.79
C VAL A 10 3.01 -7.11 24.87
N SER A 11 3.97 -6.30 25.27
CA SER A 11 3.72 -5.16 26.16
C SER A 11 4.43 -3.90 25.68
N ILE A 12 3.78 -2.75 25.89
CA ILE A 12 4.37 -1.43 25.69
C ILE A 12 4.38 -0.73 27.04
N THR A 13 5.54 -0.28 27.46
CA THR A 13 5.73 0.43 28.72
C THR A 13 6.34 1.80 28.44
N PRO A 14 5.74 2.91 28.88
CA PRO A 14 6.38 4.22 28.81
C PRO A 14 7.70 4.21 29.59
N VAL A 15 8.74 4.81 29.00
CA VAL A 15 10.04 5.03 29.63
C VAL A 15 10.37 6.52 29.56
N ASN A 16 11.49 6.93 30.18
CA ASN A 16 11.81 8.35 30.40
C ASN A 16 11.85 9.22 29.11
N ASN A 17 11.93 8.66 27.93
CA ASN A 17 11.92 9.42 26.67
C ASN A 17 11.41 8.56 25.51
N GLY A 18 10.30 7.87 25.68
CA GLY A 18 9.75 7.01 24.63
C GLY A 18 9.03 5.78 25.18
N PHE A 19 9.24 4.64 24.52
CA PHE A 19 8.57 3.39 24.88
C PHE A 19 9.54 2.20 24.85
N LEU A 20 9.34 1.29 25.80
CA LEU A 20 9.94 -0.04 25.82
C LEU A 20 8.89 -1.04 25.36
N ILE A 21 9.20 -1.81 24.33
CA ILE A 21 8.34 -2.84 23.75
C ILE A 21 8.98 -4.20 24.00
N LYS A 22 8.20 -5.16 24.54
CA LYS A 22 8.63 -6.53 24.78
C LYS A 22 7.75 -7.49 23.99
N CYS A 23 8.38 -8.37 23.22
CA CYS A 23 7.73 -9.34 22.32
C CYS A 23 8.19 -10.78 22.59
N GLY A 24 8.33 -11.17 23.82
CA GLY A 24 8.93 -12.46 24.20
C GLY A 24 10.45 -12.38 24.24
N SER A 25 11.14 -13.02 23.29
CA SER A 25 12.61 -12.99 23.20
C SER A 25 13.19 -11.67 22.68
N LEU A 26 12.36 -10.84 22.07
CA LEU A 26 12.78 -9.55 21.53
C LEU A 26 12.27 -8.43 22.44
N GLU A 27 13.19 -7.54 22.81
CA GLU A 27 12.90 -6.31 23.57
C GLU A 27 13.58 -5.13 22.88
N TYR A 28 12.85 -4.03 22.64
CA TYR A 28 13.44 -2.84 22.04
C TYR A 28 12.85 -1.56 22.63
N GLU A 29 13.69 -0.55 22.66
CA GLU A 29 13.36 0.81 23.12
C GLU A 29 13.39 1.78 21.95
N VAL A 30 12.32 2.55 21.80
CA VAL A 30 12.23 3.69 20.87
C VAL A 30 12.31 4.99 21.69
N ALA A 31 13.06 5.96 21.19
CA ALA A 31 13.26 7.24 21.88
C ALA A 31 12.72 8.42 21.07
N ASN A 32 12.05 9.34 21.75
CA ASN A 32 11.60 10.59 21.17
C ASN A 32 12.79 11.48 20.76
N ASN A 33 12.61 12.25 19.70
CA ASN A 33 13.60 13.19 19.19
C ASN A 33 14.95 12.56 18.82
N SER A 34 14.92 11.31 18.38
CA SER A 34 16.07 10.49 18.01
C SER A 34 16.38 10.59 16.51
N SER A 35 17.59 10.22 16.11
CA SER A 35 18.00 10.01 14.73
C SER A 35 18.09 8.52 14.34
N SER A 36 17.78 7.61 15.27
CA SER A 36 17.75 6.17 15.06
C SER A 36 16.38 5.61 15.44
N ILE A 37 15.95 4.57 14.74
CA ILE A 37 14.67 3.88 15.00
C ILE A 37 14.65 3.27 16.38
N PHE A 38 15.75 2.59 16.75
CA PHE A 38 15.89 1.97 18.07
C PHE A 38 16.99 2.71 18.85
N ARG A 39 16.69 3.03 20.09
CA ARG A 39 17.70 3.43 21.07
C ARG A 39 18.53 2.23 21.49
N GLN A 40 17.85 1.11 21.70
CA GLN A 40 18.44 -0.17 22.05
C GLN A 40 17.50 -1.29 21.59
N LEU A 41 18.07 -2.41 21.14
CA LEU A 41 17.35 -3.61 20.85
C LEU A 41 18.12 -4.80 21.43
N ASN A 42 17.41 -5.67 22.14
CA ASN A 42 17.95 -6.87 22.77
C ASN A 42 17.18 -8.10 22.24
N ASP A 43 17.89 -9.01 21.63
CA ASP A 43 17.35 -10.27 21.14
C ASP A 43 17.76 -11.48 22.03
N TYR A 44 18.07 -11.21 23.31
CA TYR A 44 18.61 -12.11 24.34
C TYR A 44 20.03 -12.64 24.09
N ARG A 45 20.52 -12.66 22.85
CA ARG A 45 21.89 -13.07 22.50
C ARG A 45 22.82 -11.85 22.44
N LYS A 46 22.32 -10.77 21.89
CA LYS A 46 23.08 -9.56 21.63
C LYS A 46 22.24 -8.31 21.94
N VAL A 47 22.94 -7.29 22.38
CA VAL A 47 22.39 -5.95 22.53
C VAL A 47 22.89 -5.08 21.40
N TYR A 48 21.96 -4.56 20.61
CA TYR A 48 22.21 -3.56 19.57
C TYR A 48 21.90 -2.18 20.13
N THR A 49 22.68 -1.20 19.74
CA THR A 49 22.51 0.21 20.12
C THR A 49 21.94 1.03 18.96
N ASP A 50 21.67 2.30 19.19
CA ASP A 50 21.25 3.25 18.16
C ASP A 50 22.23 3.34 16.97
N LYS A 51 23.53 3.10 17.17
CA LYS A 51 24.55 3.10 16.13
C LYS A 51 24.52 1.89 15.20
N ASN A 52 23.81 0.84 15.57
CA ASN A 52 23.61 -0.32 14.71
C ASN A 52 22.50 -0.10 13.66
N PHE A 53 21.62 0.88 13.87
CA PHE A 53 20.49 1.18 13.01
C PHE A 53 20.58 2.60 12.48
N GLU A 54 21.05 2.76 11.27
CA GLU A 54 21.24 4.07 10.65
C GLU A 54 20.24 4.29 9.51
N GLY A 55 19.81 5.54 9.37
CA GLY A 55 18.90 5.95 8.31
C GLY A 55 17.42 6.03 8.75
N PRO A 56 16.49 6.26 7.77
CA PRO A 56 16.85 6.37 6.36
C PRO A 56 17.69 7.61 6.07
N TYR A 57 18.61 7.43 5.13
CA TYR A 57 19.26 8.52 4.43
C TYR A 57 18.53 8.73 3.11
N LEU A 58 17.99 9.93 2.91
CA LEU A 58 17.36 10.32 1.66
C LEU A 58 18.31 11.23 0.89
N LYS A 59 18.52 10.96 -0.39
CA LYS A 59 19.27 11.81 -1.31
C LYS A 59 18.34 12.33 -2.39
N ASP A 60 18.29 13.64 -2.59
CA ASP A 60 17.53 14.26 -3.67
C ASP A 60 18.29 14.28 -5.00
N LYS A 61 17.63 14.79 -6.05
CA LYS A 61 18.22 14.93 -7.40
C LYS A 61 19.50 15.77 -7.44
N ASP A 62 19.62 16.73 -6.54
CA ASP A 62 20.74 17.67 -6.48
C ASP A 62 21.92 17.12 -5.65
N GLY A 63 21.76 15.91 -5.09
CA GLY A 63 22.76 15.21 -4.28
C GLY A 63 22.75 15.62 -2.80
N ASN A 64 21.79 16.44 -2.36
CA ASN A 64 21.65 16.75 -0.94
C ASN A 64 21.20 15.52 -0.18
N THR A 65 21.88 15.23 0.91
CA THR A 65 21.55 14.08 1.78
C THR A 65 20.84 14.57 3.04
N TYR A 66 19.72 13.96 3.33
CA TYR A 66 18.91 14.23 4.51
C TYR A 66 18.94 13.03 5.44
N LYS A 67 19.08 13.30 6.74
CA LYS A 67 18.97 12.32 7.82
C LYS A 67 17.60 12.43 8.45
N LEU A 68 17.06 11.30 8.88
CA LEU A 68 15.81 11.27 9.61
C LEU A 68 16.00 11.85 11.01
N LYS A 69 15.05 12.67 11.44
CA LYS A 69 14.85 13.06 12.84
C LYS A 69 13.44 12.61 13.23
N ILE A 70 13.37 11.62 14.07
CA ILE A 70 12.12 11.05 14.60
C ILE A 70 11.59 12.03 15.65
N GLY A 71 10.29 12.34 15.59
CA GLY A 71 9.62 13.18 16.57
C GLY A 71 9.20 12.41 17.82
N GLU A 72 7.98 12.65 18.28
CA GLU A 72 7.40 11.94 19.43
C GLU A 72 6.69 10.68 18.97
N TRP A 73 7.01 9.56 19.62
CA TRP A 73 6.34 8.30 19.40
C TRP A 73 4.96 8.29 20.04
N LYS A 74 4.00 7.69 19.34
CA LYS A 74 2.63 7.44 19.79
C LYS A 74 2.34 5.96 19.72
N VAL A 75 1.61 5.45 20.69
CA VAL A 75 1.10 4.07 20.67
C VAL A 75 -0.09 4.01 19.72
N ILE A 76 0.01 3.16 18.70
CA ILE A 76 -1.07 2.91 17.73
C ILE A 76 -1.85 1.65 18.11
N GLU A 77 -1.13 0.61 18.55
CA GLU A 77 -1.72 -0.66 18.95
C GLU A 77 -0.98 -1.23 20.15
N ALA A 78 -1.72 -1.69 21.14
CA ALA A 78 -1.21 -2.32 22.36
C ALA A 78 -2.03 -3.58 22.68
N GLY A 79 -2.21 -4.43 21.67
CA GLY A 79 -2.92 -5.68 21.82
C GLY A 79 -2.03 -6.80 22.38
N PRO A 80 -2.60 -7.97 22.76
CA PRO A 80 -1.80 -9.07 23.28
C PRO A 80 -0.97 -9.77 22.21
N VAL A 81 -1.30 -9.60 20.92
CA VAL A 81 -0.65 -10.26 19.78
C VAL A 81 0.34 -9.36 19.07
N THR A 82 0.00 -8.08 18.93
CA THR A 82 0.83 -7.06 18.26
C THR A 82 0.92 -5.79 19.10
N ALA A 83 2.04 -5.11 18.95
CA ALA A 83 2.26 -3.78 19.51
C ALA A 83 2.89 -2.88 18.44
N SER A 84 2.29 -1.73 18.20
CA SER A 84 2.77 -0.77 17.22
C SER A 84 2.94 0.62 17.82
N VAL A 85 4.06 1.25 17.50
CA VAL A 85 4.33 2.64 17.81
C VAL A 85 4.66 3.38 16.51
N GLU A 86 4.24 4.64 16.40
CA GLU A 86 4.41 5.47 15.22
C GLU A 86 4.91 6.86 15.60
N ALA A 87 5.73 7.46 14.75
CA ALA A 87 6.20 8.84 14.91
C ALA A 87 6.24 9.59 13.58
N GLU A 88 5.85 10.86 13.62
CA GLU A 88 6.16 11.80 12.55
C GLU A 88 7.64 12.16 12.59
N CYS A 89 8.23 12.34 11.41
CA CYS A 89 9.66 12.55 11.24
C CYS A 89 9.92 13.73 10.33
N SER A 90 11.00 14.46 10.64
CA SER A 90 11.59 15.50 9.80
C SER A 90 12.82 14.98 9.06
N ASN A 91 13.11 15.56 7.91
CA ASN A 91 14.30 15.29 7.12
C ASN A 91 15.29 16.44 7.28
N ILE A 92 16.46 16.15 7.84
CA ILE A 92 17.45 17.15 8.25
C ILE A 92 18.68 17.10 7.34
N ALA A 93 18.96 18.20 6.66
CA ALA A 93 20.17 18.38 5.85
C ALA A 93 21.40 18.70 6.72
N ALA A 94 22.57 18.76 6.10
CA ALA A 94 23.80 19.25 6.73
C ALA A 94 23.59 20.64 7.37
N GLY A 95 24.17 20.87 8.53
CA GLY A 95 23.97 22.12 9.29
C GLY A 95 22.66 22.17 10.08
N ASN A 96 22.00 21.05 10.29
CA ASN A 96 20.72 20.93 11.02
C ASN A 96 19.56 21.73 10.39
N ILE A 97 19.55 21.86 9.07
CA ILE A 97 18.49 22.55 8.34
C ILE A 97 17.38 21.54 8.01
N GLU A 98 16.18 21.79 8.51
CA GLU A 98 15.01 20.97 8.20
C GLU A 98 14.50 21.24 6.78
N ASN A 99 14.27 20.17 6.02
CA ASN A 99 13.57 20.24 4.75
C ASN A 99 12.04 20.11 5.00
N LYS A 100 11.34 21.22 4.96
CA LYS A 100 9.88 21.27 5.19
C LYS A 100 9.06 20.70 4.05
N ASN A 101 9.67 20.48 2.89
CA ASN A 101 8.99 19.94 1.70
C ASN A 101 8.89 18.41 1.73
N ILE A 102 9.50 17.76 2.72
CA ILE A 102 9.52 16.31 2.86
C ILE A 102 9.17 15.98 4.30
N LYS A 103 8.00 15.38 4.49
CA LYS A 103 7.62 14.74 5.75
C LYS A 103 7.78 13.23 5.63
N ALA A 104 7.96 12.57 6.75
CA ALA A 104 7.94 11.12 6.83
C ALA A 104 7.20 10.67 8.08
N VAL A 105 6.73 9.43 8.03
CA VAL A 105 6.15 8.73 9.17
C VAL A 105 6.85 7.39 9.29
N ILE A 106 7.25 7.01 10.49
CA ILE A 106 7.81 5.70 10.77
C ILE A 106 6.95 4.96 11.77
N LYS A 107 6.66 3.68 11.48
CA LYS A 107 5.94 2.79 12.40
C LYS A 107 6.77 1.55 12.63
N VAL A 108 6.83 1.12 13.89
CA VAL A 108 7.48 -0.13 14.31
C VAL A 108 6.43 -1.04 14.92
N THR A 109 6.33 -2.26 14.40
CA THR A 109 5.40 -3.27 14.88
C THR A 109 6.15 -4.50 15.35
N GLY A 110 5.93 -4.89 16.60
CA GLY A 110 6.40 -6.14 17.17
C GLY A 110 5.27 -7.14 17.36
N TYR A 111 5.63 -8.43 17.42
CA TYR A 111 4.68 -9.55 17.43
C TYR A 111 4.97 -10.49 18.61
N ALA A 112 3.92 -10.92 19.30
CA ALA A 112 4.03 -11.77 20.49
C ALA A 112 4.82 -13.06 20.20
N GLY A 113 5.87 -13.30 20.98
CA GLY A 113 6.71 -14.49 20.87
C GLY A 113 7.51 -14.60 19.58
N LYS A 114 7.65 -13.50 18.81
CA LYS A 114 8.37 -13.52 17.54
C LYS A 114 9.66 -12.70 17.61
N PRO A 115 10.78 -13.22 17.05
CA PRO A 115 12.06 -12.54 17.05
C PRO A 115 12.21 -11.58 15.86
N TRP A 116 11.14 -10.90 15.46
CA TRP A 116 11.18 -9.95 14.34
C TRP A 116 10.36 -8.71 14.59
N VAL A 117 10.72 -7.64 13.93
CA VAL A 117 10.00 -6.37 13.89
C VAL A 117 9.71 -5.99 12.45
N ASN A 118 8.54 -5.41 12.21
CA ASN A 118 8.21 -4.78 10.94
C ASN A 118 8.43 -3.28 11.05
N ILE A 119 9.17 -2.74 10.09
CA ILE A 119 9.41 -1.29 9.93
C ILE A 119 8.60 -0.82 8.75
N THR A 120 7.73 0.15 8.99
CA THR A 120 6.98 0.85 7.96
C THR A 120 7.52 2.28 7.87
N TYR A 121 7.93 2.69 6.69
CA TYR A 121 8.38 4.04 6.40
C TYR A 121 7.53 4.66 5.30
N ARG A 122 6.91 5.78 5.58
CA ARG A 122 6.06 6.52 4.66
C ARG A 122 6.65 7.90 4.42
N ILE A 123 7.01 8.20 3.18
CA ILE A 123 7.45 9.52 2.74
C ILE A 123 6.27 10.29 2.15
N ILE A 124 6.23 11.60 2.35
CA ILE A 124 5.17 12.49 1.88
C ILE A 124 5.82 13.73 1.25
N ASN A 125 5.48 14.03 0.01
CA ASN A 125 5.85 15.30 -0.62
C ASN A 125 4.90 16.40 -0.12
N THR A 126 5.42 17.30 0.70
CA THR A 126 4.68 18.43 1.29
C THR A 126 5.05 19.76 0.63
N SER A 127 5.25 19.73 -0.70
CA SER A 127 5.47 20.92 -1.52
C SER A 127 4.55 20.92 -2.74
N ASP A 128 4.40 22.08 -3.38
CA ASP A 128 3.68 22.18 -4.66
C ASP A 128 4.55 21.73 -5.86
N ASP A 129 5.82 21.47 -5.63
CA ASP A 129 6.77 20.99 -6.63
C ASP A 129 6.95 19.47 -6.60
N GLU A 130 7.49 18.91 -7.69
CA GLU A 130 7.90 17.51 -7.76
C GLU A 130 9.07 17.23 -6.80
N LEU A 131 8.96 16.18 -6.00
CA LEU A 131 10.05 15.64 -5.21
C LEU A 131 10.76 14.54 -6.00
N LYS A 132 12.03 14.73 -6.32
CA LYS A 132 12.86 13.74 -7.02
C LYS A 132 13.84 13.10 -6.05
N ILE A 133 13.65 11.80 -5.82
CA ILE A 133 14.43 10.98 -4.90
C ILE A 133 15.45 10.18 -5.72
N LYS A 134 16.72 10.35 -5.40
CA LYS A 134 17.82 9.61 -6.02
C LYS A 134 18.22 8.37 -5.23
N SER A 135 18.17 8.43 -3.90
CA SER A 135 18.31 7.26 -3.05
C SER A 135 17.56 7.38 -1.72
N LEU A 136 17.18 6.22 -1.16
CA LEU A 136 16.57 6.09 0.16
C LEU A 136 17.05 4.79 0.80
N VAL A 137 17.88 4.86 1.84
CA VAL A 137 18.64 3.72 2.35
C VAL A 137 18.62 3.65 3.86
N PHE A 138 18.42 2.44 4.40
CA PHE A 138 18.65 2.07 5.80
C PHE A 138 19.83 1.13 5.91
N TYR A 139 20.57 1.22 7.02
CA TYR A 139 21.66 0.32 7.34
C TYR A 139 21.42 -0.39 8.67
N ILE A 140 21.59 -1.71 8.68
CA ILE A 140 21.63 -2.54 9.87
C ILE A 140 23.04 -3.09 9.98
N LYS A 141 23.81 -2.61 10.96
CA LYS A 141 25.24 -2.83 11.10
C LYS A 141 25.51 -3.90 12.15
N LYS A 142 26.51 -4.75 11.89
CA LYS A 142 26.94 -5.78 12.85
C LYS A 142 27.58 -5.19 14.11
N SER A 143 28.28 -4.09 13.97
CA SER A 143 28.93 -3.35 15.06
C SER A 143 28.79 -1.84 14.85
N GLU A 144 29.03 -1.06 15.92
CA GLU A 144 28.92 0.39 15.88
C GLU A 144 29.87 1.06 14.86
N ASP A 145 31.05 0.47 14.68
CA ASP A 145 32.11 0.99 13.80
C ASP A 145 32.03 0.44 12.36
N SER A 146 31.08 -0.42 12.06
CA SER A 146 30.90 -0.96 10.72
C SER A 146 30.44 0.12 9.74
N VAL A 147 31.01 0.10 8.52
CA VAL A 147 30.67 1.01 7.43
C VAL A 147 30.22 0.21 6.23
N ILE A 148 28.96 0.38 5.83
CA ILE A 148 28.40 -0.27 4.66
C ILE A 148 28.40 0.73 3.51
N THR A 149 29.03 0.38 2.38
CA THR A 149 29.04 1.22 1.18
C THR A 149 27.85 0.90 0.29
N GLU A 150 27.22 1.92 -0.29
CA GLU A 150 26.06 1.77 -1.19
C GLU A 150 26.41 1.25 -2.59
N GLN A 151 27.70 1.08 -2.93
CA GLN A 151 28.07 0.63 -4.26
C GLN A 151 27.58 -0.80 -4.52
N LEU A 152 26.53 -0.90 -5.30
CA LEU A 152 26.03 -2.16 -5.85
C LEU A 152 26.94 -2.56 -7.00
N LYS A 153 27.66 -3.68 -6.85
CA LYS A 153 28.28 -4.32 -7.99
C LYS A 153 27.21 -5.08 -8.76
N PRO A 154 27.16 -4.96 -10.09
CA PRO A 154 26.28 -5.84 -10.87
C PRO A 154 26.59 -7.27 -10.54
N LEU A 155 25.57 -8.06 -10.18
CA LEU A 155 25.73 -9.47 -9.89
C LEU A 155 26.09 -10.17 -11.22
N LYS A 156 27.34 -10.55 -11.41
CA LYS A 156 27.68 -11.60 -12.36
C LYS A 156 27.35 -12.92 -11.69
N ILE A 157 26.23 -13.51 -12.06
CA ILE A 157 25.95 -14.90 -11.71
C ILE A 157 26.84 -15.76 -12.60
N THR A 158 28.10 -15.89 -12.22
CA THR A 158 28.92 -16.97 -12.69
C THR A 158 28.65 -18.16 -11.77
N ALA A 159 28.13 -19.22 -12.31
CA ALA A 159 28.11 -20.51 -11.65
C ALA A 159 29.55 -20.88 -11.30
N GLY A 160 29.98 -20.67 -10.07
CA GLY A 160 31.29 -21.04 -9.57
C GLY A 160 32.18 -19.87 -9.14
N ASN A 161 32.47 -19.86 -7.85
CA ASN A 161 33.64 -19.25 -7.22
C ASN A 161 33.80 -17.71 -7.32
N ASP A 162 32.91 -16.96 -6.69
CA ASP A 162 33.36 -15.67 -6.19
C ASP A 162 33.23 -15.60 -4.66
N SER A 163 34.38 -15.64 -4.01
CA SER A 163 34.55 -15.75 -2.56
C SER A 163 34.49 -14.39 -1.85
N THR A 164 33.94 -13.35 -2.46
CA THR A 164 33.98 -11.99 -1.93
C THR A 164 32.93 -11.68 -0.88
N GLY A 165 32.06 -12.61 -0.54
CA GLY A 165 31.20 -12.54 0.64
C GLY A 165 30.19 -11.39 0.66
N CYS A 166 29.88 -10.79 -0.48
CA CYS A 166 28.89 -9.74 -0.60
C CYS A 166 27.91 -10.07 -1.73
N GLY A 167 26.65 -10.25 -1.38
CA GLY A 167 25.58 -10.46 -2.36
C GLY A 167 24.76 -9.18 -2.55
N ASP A 168 24.64 -8.75 -3.78
CA ASP A 168 23.84 -7.58 -4.17
C ASP A 168 22.71 -8.01 -5.07
N ILE A 169 21.48 -7.59 -4.79
CA ILE A 169 20.36 -7.82 -5.71
C ILE A 169 19.56 -6.56 -5.91
N ARG A 170 19.20 -6.39 -7.15
CA ARG A 170 18.55 -5.22 -7.69
C ARG A 170 17.30 -5.64 -8.46
N THR A 171 16.17 -5.00 -8.18
CA THR A 171 15.00 -5.02 -9.07
C THR A 171 14.90 -3.65 -9.73
N ASP A 172 15.32 -3.58 -10.96
CA ASP A 172 15.25 -2.35 -11.75
C ASP A 172 14.82 -2.71 -13.18
N ASN A 173 13.61 -2.32 -13.52
CA ASN A 173 13.08 -2.47 -14.87
C ASN A 173 13.22 -1.18 -15.70
N SER A 174 13.96 -0.18 -15.22
CA SER A 174 14.01 1.12 -15.88
C SER A 174 14.72 1.12 -17.23
N HIS A 175 15.40 0.01 -17.62
CA HIS A 175 16.26 -0.02 -18.80
C HIS A 175 16.17 -1.28 -19.66
N ASN A 176 15.01 -1.93 -19.78
CA ASN A 176 14.86 -3.18 -20.54
C ASN A 176 15.70 -4.38 -20.03
N ASP A 177 16.42 -4.20 -18.95
CA ASP A 177 17.13 -5.28 -18.28
C ASP A 177 16.14 -5.85 -17.27
N GLY A 178 15.30 -6.78 -17.62
CA GLY A 178 14.31 -7.37 -16.73
C GLY A 178 14.87 -7.74 -15.34
N PRO A 179 14.03 -8.06 -14.37
CA PRO A 179 14.48 -8.38 -13.02
C PRO A 179 15.45 -9.55 -13.03
N VAL A 180 16.53 -9.43 -12.28
CA VAL A 180 17.45 -10.55 -12.05
C VAL A 180 16.91 -11.36 -10.89
N PHE A 181 16.46 -12.57 -11.14
CA PHE A 181 15.99 -13.49 -10.12
C PHE A 181 16.99 -14.62 -9.94
N MET A 182 17.24 -15.01 -8.70
CA MET A 182 18.00 -16.21 -8.41
C MET A 182 17.08 -17.43 -8.33
N THR A 183 17.44 -18.46 -9.05
CA THR A 183 16.82 -19.78 -8.92
C THR A 183 17.06 -20.37 -7.55
N ARG A 184 16.04 -20.97 -6.99
CA ARG A 184 16.15 -21.69 -5.73
C ARG A 184 15.64 -23.11 -5.83
N GLY A 185 16.53 -24.02 -5.54
CA GLY A 185 16.19 -25.35 -5.07
C GLY A 185 16.83 -25.55 -3.70
N THR A 186 16.38 -26.52 -2.94
CA THR A 186 17.00 -26.94 -1.67
C THR A 186 18.51 -27.10 -1.78
N THR A 187 19.00 -27.59 -2.91
CA THR A 187 20.42 -27.77 -3.19
C THR A 187 21.21 -26.45 -3.31
N GLU A 188 20.58 -25.39 -3.76
CA GLU A 188 21.23 -24.07 -3.89
C GLU A 188 21.31 -23.35 -2.55
N LEU A 189 20.26 -23.44 -1.73
CA LEU A 189 20.28 -22.95 -0.36
C LEU A 189 21.33 -23.68 0.47
N ASP A 190 21.46 -24.99 0.31
CA ASP A 190 22.51 -25.79 0.96
C ASP A 190 23.94 -25.39 0.51
N MET A 191 24.11 -25.03 -0.76
CA MET A 191 25.40 -24.54 -1.26
C MET A 191 25.70 -23.11 -0.73
N LEU A 192 24.71 -22.27 -0.57
CA LEU A 192 24.86 -20.94 0.03
C LEU A 192 25.18 -21.05 1.54
N GLU A 193 24.59 -21.98 2.26
CA GLU A 193 24.93 -22.26 3.66
C GLU A 193 26.38 -22.69 3.86
N LYS A 194 26.95 -23.42 2.92
CA LYS A 194 28.33 -23.90 2.97
C LYS A 194 29.38 -22.84 2.62
N LYS A 195 28.98 -21.65 2.20
CA LYS A 195 29.87 -20.55 1.83
C LYS A 195 30.14 -19.57 2.99
N ALA A 196 30.30 -20.08 4.23
CA ALA A 196 30.88 -19.27 5.29
C ALA A 196 32.34 -18.93 4.95
N ASP A 197 32.73 -17.69 5.18
CA ASP A 197 34.11 -17.27 5.01
C ASP A 197 35.02 -17.82 6.14
N VAL A 198 36.31 -17.52 6.08
CA VAL A 198 37.30 -17.96 7.08
C VAL A 198 37.00 -17.46 8.51
N ASN A 199 36.08 -16.53 8.69
CA ASN A 199 35.65 -15.97 9.98
C ASN A 199 34.25 -16.47 10.39
N ASN A 200 33.71 -17.50 9.71
CA ASN A 200 32.36 -18.02 9.89
C ASN A 200 31.25 -16.95 9.65
N ILE A 201 31.52 -15.98 8.81
CA ILE A 201 30.53 -14.98 8.43
C ILE A 201 29.78 -15.47 7.18
N ARG A 202 28.47 -15.61 7.29
CA ARG A 202 27.56 -15.88 6.19
C ARG A 202 26.87 -14.61 5.76
N THR A 203 27.01 -14.28 4.47
CA THR A 203 26.28 -13.16 3.86
C THR A 203 25.58 -13.69 2.61
N VAL A 204 24.24 -13.62 2.60
CA VAL A 204 23.42 -14.18 1.55
C VAL A 204 22.35 -13.18 1.15
N VAL A 205 22.08 -13.15 -0.14
CA VAL A 205 20.90 -12.46 -0.67
C VAL A 205 20.09 -13.45 -1.50
N ALA A 206 18.80 -13.43 -1.33
CA ALA A 206 17.96 -14.43 -1.93
C ALA A 206 16.62 -13.80 -2.36
N THR A 207 16.23 -13.97 -3.63
CA THR A 207 15.09 -13.27 -4.22
C THR A 207 13.97 -14.16 -4.70
N SER A 208 14.21 -15.43 -5.06
CA SER A 208 13.18 -16.30 -5.61
C SER A 208 13.03 -17.60 -4.84
N ASN A 209 11.80 -18.09 -4.72
CA ASN A 209 11.47 -19.40 -4.14
C ASN A 209 11.22 -20.48 -5.18
N TYR A 210 11.24 -20.13 -6.46
CA TYR A 210 10.91 -21.05 -7.54
C TYR A 210 12.15 -21.57 -8.21
N LYS A 211 12.04 -22.77 -8.76
CA LYS A 211 12.92 -23.20 -9.85
C LYS A 211 12.60 -22.37 -11.10
N THR A 212 12.97 -21.16 -11.07
CA THR A 212 13.09 -20.34 -12.27
C THR A 212 14.57 -20.21 -12.53
N SER A 213 15.00 -20.50 -13.73
CA SER A 213 16.33 -20.11 -14.17
C SER A 213 16.17 -19.03 -15.22
N PHE A 214 16.55 -17.83 -14.88
CA PHE A 214 16.75 -16.82 -15.89
C PHE A 214 17.92 -15.93 -15.52
N ILE A 215 18.57 -15.47 -16.52
CA ILE A 215 19.68 -14.53 -16.44
C ILE A 215 19.38 -13.45 -17.44
N ILE A 216 19.37 -12.22 -16.98
CA ILE A 216 19.23 -11.08 -17.86
C ILE A 216 20.48 -10.26 -17.75
N GLY A 217 21.27 -10.23 -18.81
CA GLY A 217 22.43 -9.36 -18.92
C GLY A 217 22.18 -8.24 -19.92
N LYS A 218 22.78 -7.08 -19.67
CA LYS A 218 22.77 -5.94 -20.60
C LYS A 218 23.28 -6.24 -21.99
N ASN A 219 24.04 -7.33 -22.15
CA ASN A 219 24.74 -7.71 -23.36
C ASN A 219 24.10 -8.90 -24.09
N GLY A 220 22.82 -9.19 -23.83
CA GLY A 220 22.12 -10.30 -24.48
C GLY A 220 22.48 -11.67 -23.92
N GLU A 221 22.96 -11.73 -22.70
CA GLU A 221 23.09 -12.99 -21.98
C GLU A 221 21.72 -13.63 -21.84
N GLU A 222 21.66 -14.95 -22.08
CA GLU A 222 20.43 -15.70 -22.16
C GLU A 222 19.69 -15.67 -20.82
N VAL A 223 18.39 -15.40 -20.88
CA VAL A 223 17.49 -15.55 -19.76
C VAL A 223 16.69 -16.81 -19.95
N ASN A 224 16.97 -17.80 -19.15
CA ASN A 224 16.14 -18.99 -19.09
C ASN A 224 15.20 -18.89 -17.90
N GLU A 225 13.91 -18.86 -18.18
CA GLU A 225 12.87 -18.95 -17.18
C GLU A 225 12.18 -20.32 -17.27
N VAL A 226 12.17 -21.05 -16.18
CA VAL A 226 11.36 -22.26 -16.05
C VAL A 226 10.49 -22.11 -14.82
N ILE A 227 9.22 -21.79 -15.04
CA ILE A 227 8.21 -21.73 -13.98
C ILE A 227 7.41 -23.03 -14.03
N ASP A 228 7.15 -23.63 -12.87
CA ASP A 228 6.22 -24.75 -12.81
C ASP A 228 4.79 -24.22 -13.00
N ASP A 229 4.28 -24.34 -14.22
CA ASP A 229 2.94 -23.88 -14.61
C ASP A 229 1.84 -24.46 -13.73
N LYS A 230 1.99 -25.70 -13.27
CA LYS A 230 1.00 -26.35 -12.40
C LYS A 230 0.97 -25.73 -11.02
N TYR A 231 2.14 -25.36 -10.51
CA TYR A 231 2.25 -24.69 -9.25
C TYR A 231 1.65 -23.28 -9.34
N LEU A 232 2.00 -22.52 -10.37
CA LEU A 232 1.44 -21.18 -10.60
C LEU A 232 -0.09 -21.17 -10.71
N VAL A 233 -0.67 -22.13 -11.45
CA VAL A 233 -2.13 -22.23 -11.57
C VAL A 233 -2.78 -22.52 -10.22
N LYS A 234 -2.20 -23.40 -9.42
CA LYS A 234 -2.70 -23.69 -8.08
C LYS A 234 -2.66 -22.47 -7.18
N GLU A 235 -1.50 -21.81 -7.11
CA GLU A 235 -1.29 -20.68 -6.21
C GLU A 235 -2.03 -19.43 -6.67
N ALA A 236 -2.15 -19.21 -7.98
CA ALA A 236 -2.89 -18.08 -8.54
C ALA A 236 -4.40 -18.10 -8.20
N ASN A 237 -4.94 -19.24 -7.79
CA ASN A 237 -6.32 -19.31 -7.28
C ASN A 237 -6.46 -18.80 -5.84
N GLU A 238 -5.39 -18.79 -5.06
CA GLU A 238 -5.42 -18.42 -3.64
C GLU A 238 -4.73 -17.09 -3.34
N HIS A 239 -3.69 -16.75 -4.10
CA HIS A 239 -2.85 -15.57 -3.88
C HIS A 239 -2.49 -14.86 -5.18
N PHE A 240 -1.85 -13.70 -5.07
CA PHE A 240 -1.20 -13.07 -6.22
C PHE A 240 -0.09 -13.97 -6.76
N ALA A 241 -0.12 -14.28 -8.05
CA ALA A 241 0.97 -15.00 -8.70
C ALA A 241 2.30 -14.25 -8.54
N GLU A 242 2.26 -12.94 -8.55
CA GLU A 242 3.42 -12.06 -8.50
C GLU A 242 4.20 -12.11 -7.17
N VAL A 243 3.55 -12.39 -6.05
CA VAL A 243 4.25 -12.52 -4.76
C VAL A 243 5.12 -13.77 -4.70
N PHE A 244 4.90 -14.71 -5.60
CA PHE A 244 5.70 -15.93 -5.68
C PHE A 244 7.06 -15.76 -6.35
N TYR A 245 7.32 -14.62 -6.98
CA TYR A 245 8.61 -14.41 -7.66
C TYR A 245 9.79 -14.21 -6.72
N GLY A 246 9.57 -14.10 -5.41
CA GLY A 246 10.67 -14.19 -4.50
C GLY A 246 10.46 -13.65 -3.10
N THR A 247 11.36 -14.01 -2.21
CA THR A 247 11.38 -13.57 -0.81
C THR A 247 12.02 -12.20 -0.63
N PHE A 248 12.90 -11.82 -1.52
CA PHE A 248 13.66 -10.57 -1.51
C PHE A 248 14.28 -10.28 -0.13
N MET A 249 15.16 -11.16 0.28
CA MET A 249 15.76 -11.25 1.60
C MET A 249 17.27 -11.04 1.52
N ALA A 250 17.85 -10.38 2.52
CA ALA A 250 19.29 -10.36 2.78
C ALA A 250 19.56 -10.93 4.17
N ASP A 251 20.51 -11.84 4.29
CA ASP A 251 20.95 -12.46 5.54
C ASP A 251 22.39 -12.08 5.88
N TYR A 252 22.62 -11.74 7.13
CA TYR A 252 23.92 -11.62 7.76
C TYR A 252 23.96 -12.53 8.98
N THR A 253 24.95 -13.40 9.06
CA THR A 253 25.18 -14.29 10.20
C THR A 253 26.67 -14.36 10.47
N ASP A 254 27.06 -14.22 11.72
CA ASP A 254 28.41 -14.50 12.18
C ASP A 254 28.41 -15.68 13.18
N GLY A 255 29.55 -15.93 13.84
CA GLY A 255 29.64 -17.05 14.78
C GLY A 255 28.85 -16.87 16.09
N GLU A 256 28.30 -15.69 16.34
CA GLU A 256 27.63 -15.33 17.60
C GLU A 256 26.15 -15.06 17.39
N ASP A 257 25.77 -14.42 16.27
CA ASP A 257 24.43 -13.92 16.03
C ASP A 257 24.10 -13.78 14.54
N GLY A 258 22.83 -13.58 14.22
CA GLY A 258 22.37 -13.34 12.87
C GLY A 258 21.11 -12.47 12.80
N PHE A 259 20.98 -11.78 11.69
CA PHE A 259 19.74 -11.07 11.33
C PHE A 259 19.54 -11.10 9.82
N SER A 260 18.28 -11.20 9.44
CA SER A 260 17.87 -11.09 8.04
C SER A 260 16.89 -9.93 7.85
N VAL A 261 16.89 -9.37 6.65
CA VAL A 261 15.95 -8.31 6.26
C VAL A 261 15.19 -8.77 5.04
N THR A 262 13.87 -8.57 5.07
CA THR A 262 12.98 -8.88 3.95
C THR A 262 12.24 -7.60 3.56
N VAL A 263 12.38 -7.17 2.30
CA VAL A 263 11.64 -6.01 1.77
C VAL A 263 10.32 -6.50 1.20
N HIS A 264 9.21 -5.96 1.71
CA HIS A 264 7.87 -6.38 1.33
C HIS A 264 7.54 -5.98 -0.12
N GLN A 265 7.08 -6.95 -0.92
CA GLN A 265 6.66 -6.75 -2.32
C GLN A 265 7.68 -5.93 -3.13
N ALA A 266 8.96 -6.29 -3.02
CA ALA A 266 10.05 -5.53 -3.61
C ALA A 266 9.98 -5.46 -5.14
N GLN A 267 9.62 -6.55 -5.80
CA GLN A 267 9.51 -6.62 -7.26
C GLN A 267 8.35 -5.77 -7.76
N GLN A 268 7.21 -5.84 -7.08
CA GLN A 268 6.02 -5.07 -7.42
C GLN A 268 6.24 -3.58 -7.22
N ASN A 269 7.03 -3.19 -6.21
CA ASN A 269 7.34 -1.81 -5.85
C ASN A 269 8.74 -1.37 -6.31
N TYR A 270 9.28 -1.94 -7.41
CA TYR A 270 10.61 -1.53 -7.88
C TYR A 270 10.72 -0.02 -8.14
N PRO A 271 11.92 0.58 -8.07
CA PRO A 271 13.21 -0.07 -7.83
C PRO A 271 13.45 -0.34 -6.35
N LYS A 272 14.05 -1.51 -6.05
CA LYS A 272 14.48 -1.92 -4.73
C LYS A 272 15.82 -2.63 -4.82
N ALA A 273 16.61 -2.56 -3.75
CA ALA A 273 17.80 -3.40 -3.61
C ALA A 273 18.04 -3.76 -2.15
N VAL A 274 18.72 -4.87 -1.94
CA VAL A 274 19.28 -5.26 -0.66
C VAL A 274 20.72 -5.68 -0.87
N LYS A 275 21.56 -5.45 0.14
CA LYS A 275 22.95 -5.83 0.13
C LYS A 275 23.31 -6.44 1.47
N SER A 276 23.92 -7.64 1.46
CA SER A 276 24.52 -8.23 2.65
C SER A 276 26.03 -8.32 2.48
N CYS A 277 26.78 -7.85 3.45
CA CYS A 277 28.23 -7.87 3.48
C CYS A 277 28.75 -8.07 4.92
N ARG A 278 30.07 -8.15 5.10
CA ARG A 278 30.70 -8.39 6.40
C ARG A 278 30.39 -7.33 7.45
N GLU A 279 30.01 -6.14 7.02
CA GLU A 279 29.66 -4.98 7.86
C GLU A 279 28.20 -4.96 8.28
N GLY A 280 27.35 -5.77 7.63
CA GLY A 280 25.90 -5.84 7.89
C GLY A 280 25.05 -5.83 6.63
N VAL A 281 23.85 -5.27 6.72
CA VAL A 281 22.86 -5.22 5.64
C VAL A 281 22.48 -3.79 5.31
N ALA A 282 22.45 -3.46 4.01
CA ALA A 282 21.82 -2.24 3.49
C ALA A 282 20.48 -2.57 2.85
N VAL A 283 19.45 -1.77 3.20
CA VAL A 283 18.09 -1.86 2.68
C VAL A 283 17.84 -0.62 1.84
N MET A 284 17.88 -0.76 0.53
CA MET A 284 17.75 0.33 -0.41
C MET A 284 16.32 0.37 -0.94
N LEU A 285 15.47 1.17 -0.30
CA LEU A 285 14.09 1.39 -0.72
C LEU A 285 13.99 2.20 -2.02
N VAL A 286 15.01 3.01 -2.30
CA VAL A 286 15.34 3.56 -3.62
C VAL A 286 16.86 3.43 -3.77
N PRO A 287 17.35 2.50 -4.59
CA PRO A 287 18.79 2.34 -4.81
C PRO A 287 19.36 3.49 -5.63
N GLU A 288 20.58 3.93 -5.30
CA GLU A 288 21.30 4.90 -6.12
C GLU A 288 21.65 4.30 -7.50
N ASN A 289 21.68 5.12 -8.54
CA ASN A 289 22.04 4.77 -9.92
C ASN A 289 21.01 3.90 -10.70
N VAL A 290 19.77 3.83 -10.24
CA VAL A 290 18.67 3.18 -10.97
C VAL A 290 17.70 4.15 -11.64
N GLY A 291 17.95 5.43 -11.53
CA GLY A 291 17.06 6.50 -11.95
C GLY A 291 16.46 7.23 -10.76
N GLU A 292 15.78 8.32 -11.02
CA GLU A 292 15.10 9.12 -10.01
C GLU A 292 13.65 8.68 -9.89
N ILE A 293 13.15 8.60 -8.66
CA ILE A 293 11.72 8.47 -8.38
C ILE A 293 11.13 9.87 -8.25
N THR A 294 10.18 10.20 -9.09
CA THR A 294 9.50 11.50 -9.09
C THR A 294 8.13 11.38 -8.42
N MET A 295 8.01 11.92 -7.22
CA MET A 295 6.74 12.05 -6.50
C MET A 295 6.13 13.41 -6.79
N GLN A 296 4.90 13.44 -7.28
CA GLN A 296 4.18 14.68 -7.53
C GLN A 296 3.80 15.37 -6.22
N SER A 297 3.37 16.64 -6.30
CA SER A 297 2.86 17.40 -5.15
C SER A 297 1.77 16.62 -4.40
N GLY A 298 1.89 16.53 -3.09
CA GLY A 298 0.90 15.89 -2.24
C GLY A 298 0.89 14.36 -2.26
N MET A 299 1.74 13.70 -3.06
CA MET A 299 1.89 12.23 -3.02
C MET A 299 2.56 11.77 -1.73
N ALA A 300 2.15 10.61 -1.27
CA ALA A 300 2.88 9.83 -0.28
C ALA A 300 3.28 8.47 -0.84
N LYS A 301 4.18 7.77 -0.16
CA LYS A 301 4.47 6.35 -0.43
C LYS A 301 4.95 5.64 0.81
N GLU A 302 4.20 4.62 1.21
CA GLU A 302 4.57 3.69 2.26
C GLU A 302 5.41 2.54 1.69
N GLN A 303 6.44 2.16 2.44
CA GLN A 303 7.30 1.04 2.16
C GLN A 303 7.55 0.27 3.45
N GLN A 304 7.74 -1.05 3.36
CA GLN A 304 7.86 -1.90 4.53
C GLN A 304 9.02 -2.88 4.37
N PHE A 305 9.68 -3.17 5.48
CA PHE A 305 10.63 -4.27 5.58
C PHE A 305 10.59 -4.87 6.99
N MET A 306 10.89 -6.15 7.06
CA MET A 306 11.00 -6.90 8.32
C MET A 306 12.47 -7.12 8.66
N ILE A 307 12.83 -6.93 9.92
CA ILE A 307 14.11 -7.37 10.47
C ILE A 307 13.82 -8.58 11.36
N HIS A 308 14.42 -9.72 11.02
CA HIS A 308 14.31 -10.96 11.77
C HIS A 308 15.66 -11.29 12.41
N PHE A 309 15.71 -11.32 13.74
CA PHE A 309 16.87 -11.70 14.53
C PHE A 309 16.85 -13.22 14.76
N HIS A 310 17.97 -13.92 14.54
CA HIS A 310 18.00 -15.38 14.60
C HIS A 310 19.35 -15.90 15.11
N SER A 311 19.34 -17.15 15.57
CA SER A 311 20.54 -17.86 15.97
C SER A 311 21.49 -18.08 14.77
N PRO A 312 22.81 -18.07 14.98
CA PRO A 312 23.77 -18.43 13.92
C PRO A 312 23.57 -19.84 13.36
N ASP A 313 22.96 -20.73 14.15
CA ASP A 313 22.68 -22.11 13.74
C ASP A 313 21.43 -22.25 12.88
N MET A 314 20.64 -21.18 12.75
CA MET A 314 19.42 -21.22 11.96
C MET A 314 19.72 -21.45 10.49
N LYS A 315 19.03 -22.42 9.91
CA LYS A 315 19.21 -22.78 8.53
C LYS A 315 18.65 -21.73 7.59
N LEU A 316 19.35 -21.51 6.49
CA LEU A 316 18.96 -20.50 5.50
C LEU A 316 17.55 -20.74 4.94
N TRP A 317 17.15 -21.99 4.75
CA TRP A 317 15.80 -22.32 4.30
C TRP A 317 14.71 -21.95 5.32
N GLU A 318 15.01 -21.98 6.63
CA GLU A 318 14.06 -21.56 7.68
C GLU A 318 13.88 -20.04 7.66
N ILE A 319 14.99 -19.29 7.46
CA ILE A 319 14.98 -17.85 7.31
C ILE A 319 14.19 -17.46 6.06
N ASP A 320 14.42 -18.17 4.97
CA ASP A 320 13.73 -17.96 3.71
C ASP A 320 12.23 -18.21 3.79
N ASN A 321 11.81 -19.30 4.44
CA ASN A 321 10.39 -19.59 4.68
C ASN A 321 9.70 -18.49 5.51
N ARG A 322 10.39 -17.90 6.49
CA ARG A 322 9.84 -16.78 7.25
C ARG A 322 9.70 -15.53 6.39
N SER A 323 10.67 -15.29 5.53
CA SER A 323 10.60 -14.21 4.54
C SER A 323 9.43 -14.42 3.59
N LEU A 324 9.19 -15.65 3.15
CA LEU A 324 8.04 -15.99 2.31
C LEU A 324 6.70 -15.74 3.03
N ILE A 325 6.57 -16.15 4.29
CA ILE A 325 5.37 -15.89 5.10
C ILE A 325 5.13 -14.38 5.24
N TYR A 326 6.19 -13.59 5.36
CA TYR A 326 6.08 -12.13 5.38
C TYR A 326 5.58 -11.54 4.06
N GLN A 327 6.05 -12.08 2.93
CA GLN A 327 5.59 -11.67 1.59
C GLN A 327 4.13 -12.06 1.34
N MET A 328 3.77 -13.25 1.81
CA MET A 328 2.47 -13.89 1.56
C MET A 328 1.84 -14.32 2.89
N PRO A 329 1.39 -13.36 3.71
CA PRO A 329 0.68 -13.72 4.93
C PRO A 329 -0.62 -14.46 4.58
N ASP A 330 -0.88 -15.54 5.32
CA ASP A 330 -2.11 -16.30 5.13
C ASP A 330 -3.33 -15.43 5.45
N ARG A 331 -4.22 -15.29 4.48
CA ARG A 331 -5.43 -14.49 4.64
C ARG A 331 -6.53 -15.32 5.32
N PRO A 332 -7.29 -14.73 6.25
CA PRO A 332 -8.40 -15.45 6.85
C PRO A 332 -9.43 -15.83 5.79
N TYR A 333 -9.96 -17.03 5.90
CA TYR A 333 -11.12 -17.44 5.13
C TYR A 333 -12.39 -17.19 5.94
N ILE A 334 -13.30 -16.42 5.36
CA ILE A 334 -14.65 -16.21 5.87
C ILE A 334 -15.62 -16.75 4.83
N ALA A 335 -16.39 -17.75 5.20
CA ALA A 335 -17.36 -18.35 4.28
C ALA A 335 -18.43 -17.31 3.88
N PRO A 336 -18.87 -17.27 2.61
CA PRO A 336 -19.91 -16.35 2.13
C PRO A 336 -21.20 -16.36 2.96
N GLU A 337 -21.58 -17.52 3.50
CA GLU A 337 -22.75 -17.68 4.36
C GLU A 337 -22.66 -16.89 5.66
N VAL A 338 -21.44 -16.57 6.14
CA VAL A 338 -21.22 -15.75 7.33
C VAL A 338 -21.64 -14.31 7.02
N PHE A 339 -21.20 -13.75 5.91
CA PHE A 339 -21.61 -12.41 5.45
C PHE A 339 -23.12 -12.31 5.26
N LYS A 340 -23.68 -13.28 4.55
CA LYS A 340 -25.13 -13.36 4.31
C LYS A 340 -25.92 -13.43 5.62
N ARG A 341 -25.49 -14.26 6.57
CA ARG A 341 -26.15 -14.40 7.88
C ARG A 341 -25.99 -13.16 8.76
N ALA A 342 -24.86 -12.47 8.65
CA ALA A 342 -24.62 -11.22 9.35
C ALA A 342 -25.40 -10.04 8.75
N GLY A 343 -25.95 -10.19 7.53
CA GLY A 343 -26.69 -9.13 6.85
C GLY A 343 -25.79 -8.01 6.35
N VAL A 344 -24.49 -8.28 6.15
CA VAL A 344 -23.53 -7.33 5.58
C VAL A 344 -23.24 -7.68 4.13
N MET A 345 -22.98 -6.67 3.29
CA MET A 345 -22.70 -6.84 1.85
C MET A 345 -23.76 -7.69 1.13
N ILE A 346 -25.03 -7.59 1.56
CA ILE A 346 -26.12 -8.47 1.10
C ILE A 346 -26.43 -8.32 -0.39
N ASP A 347 -26.12 -7.19 -0.98
CA ASP A 347 -26.40 -6.90 -2.38
C ASP A 347 -25.62 -7.79 -3.36
N VAL A 348 -24.54 -8.46 -2.90
CA VAL A 348 -23.75 -9.39 -3.71
C VAL A 348 -24.20 -10.85 -3.64
N PHE A 349 -25.29 -11.15 -2.90
CA PHE A 349 -25.83 -12.49 -2.79
C PHE A 349 -27.08 -12.68 -3.68
N PRO A 350 -26.91 -12.97 -4.97
CA PRO A 350 -28.02 -13.18 -5.88
C PRO A 350 -28.72 -14.52 -5.60
N VAL A 351 -29.92 -14.66 -6.15
CA VAL A 351 -30.67 -15.92 -6.10
C VAL A 351 -29.97 -17.03 -6.89
N LYS A 352 -29.26 -16.66 -7.97
CA LYS A 352 -28.47 -17.57 -8.80
C LYS A 352 -27.06 -17.02 -8.98
N TYR A 353 -26.08 -17.91 -8.92
CA TYR A 353 -24.69 -17.62 -9.27
C TYR A 353 -24.52 -17.64 -10.80
N ASN A 354 -23.55 -16.87 -11.28
CA ASN A 354 -23.15 -16.87 -12.68
C ASN A 354 -21.62 -16.99 -12.72
N ASP A 355 -21.14 -18.19 -13.02
CA ASP A 355 -19.71 -18.51 -13.02
C ASP A 355 -18.95 -17.69 -14.07
N ASP A 356 -19.52 -17.45 -15.25
CA ASP A 356 -18.90 -16.64 -16.30
C ASP A 356 -18.65 -15.20 -15.85
N PHE A 357 -19.61 -14.65 -15.10
CA PHE A 357 -19.49 -13.31 -14.54
C PHE A 357 -18.37 -13.25 -13.47
N GLU A 358 -18.32 -14.23 -12.58
CA GLU A 358 -17.30 -14.30 -11.54
C GLU A 358 -15.89 -14.51 -12.12
N ILE A 359 -15.76 -15.40 -13.11
CA ILE A 359 -14.50 -15.61 -13.84
C ILE A 359 -14.07 -14.33 -14.56
N SER A 360 -14.99 -13.61 -15.19
CA SER A 360 -14.70 -12.34 -15.87
C SER A 360 -14.22 -11.26 -14.90
N LEU A 361 -14.87 -11.15 -13.73
CA LEU A 361 -14.46 -10.21 -12.69
C LEU A 361 -13.08 -10.57 -12.12
N MET A 362 -12.79 -11.86 -11.95
CA MET A 362 -11.49 -12.34 -11.49
C MET A 362 -10.40 -12.02 -12.50
N ALA A 363 -10.63 -12.29 -13.78
CA ALA A 363 -9.69 -11.96 -14.84
C ALA A 363 -9.42 -10.44 -14.94
N LYS A 364 -10.47 -9.63 -14.75
CA LYS A 364 -10.33 -8.17 -14.71
C LYS A 364 -9.51 -7.71 -13.50
N ALA A 365 -9.76 -8.31 -12.33
CA ALA A 365 -9.00 -8.00 -11.11
C ALA A 365 -7.52 -8.39 -11.25
N ASP A 366 -7.22 -9.54 -11.84
CA ASP A 366 -5.85 -9.96 -12.15
C ASP A 366 -5.16 -8.98 -13.11
N GLY A 367 -5.85 -8.51 -14.12
CA GLY A 367 -5.35 -7.50 -15.05
C GLY A 367 -5.06 -6.17 -14.37
N HIS A 368 -5.96 -5.74 -13.48
CA HIS A 368 -5.83 -4.49 -12.74
C HIS A 368 -4.56 -4.47 -11.87
N SER A 369 -4.21 -5.57 -11.26
CA SER A 369 -3.14 -5.63 -10.27
C SER A 369 -1.75 -5.92 -10.85
N ARG A 370 -1.52 -5.77 -12.16
CA ARG A 370 -0.24 -6.09 -12.81
C ARG A 370 0.60 -4.88 -13.23
N CYS A 371 0.29 -3.71 -12.73
CA CYS A 371 1.07 -2.52 -13.00
C CYS A 371 2.17 -2.34 -11.95
N TYR A 372 3.36 -2.83 -12.27
CA TYR A 372 4.50 -2.76 -11.37
C TYR A 372 5.15 -1.37 -11.33
N GLY A 373 5.83 -1.09 -10.23
CA GLY A 373 6.54 0.14 -9.96
C GLY A 373 6.15 0.76 -8.62
N MET A 374 7.08 1.45 -7.97
CA MET A 374 6.89 2.00 -6.64
C MET A 374 5.65 2.89 -6.52
N LEU A 375 5.35 3.67 -7.56
CA LEU A 375 4.21 4.59 -7.59
C LEU A 375 2.98 4.03 -8.34
N ASN A 376 3.09 2.84 -8.94
CA ASN A 376 2.05 2.28 -9.81
C ASN A 376 1.34 1.07 -9.18
N TRP A 377 2.07 0.30 -8.35
CA TRP A 377 1.55 -0.94 -7.77
C TRP A 377 0.28 -0.72 -6.97
N GLY A 378 -0.81 -1.36 -7.38
CA GLY A 378 -2.13 -1.24 -6.78
C GLY A 378 -3.15 -0.46 -7.61
N ASP A 379 -2.74 0.05 -8.76
CA ASP A 379 -3.62 0.69 -9.75
C ASP A 379 -3.40 0.11 -11.14
N THR A 380 -4.13 0.57 -12.14
CA THR A 380 -4.04 0.13 -13.54
C THR A 380 -4.12 1.29 -14.51
N VAL A 381 -3.59 1.05 -15.72
CA VAL A 381 -3.77 1.98 -16.84
C VAL A 381 -5.15 1.79 -17.46
N ASP A 382 -5.93 2.85 -17.52
CA ASP A 382 -7.16 2.87 -18.31
C ASP A 382 -6.83 3.03 -19.80
N GLN A 383 -7.02 1.94 -20.54
CA GLN A 383 -6.74 1.92 -21.98
C GLN A 383 -7.73 2.78 -22.77
N GLY A 384 -8.98 2.86 -22.33
CA GLY A 384 -10.02 3.66 -22.99
C GLY A 384 -9.67 5.16 -22.94
N TYR A 385 -9.35 5.67 -21.76
CA TYR A 385 -8.96 7.08 -21.59
C TYR A 385 -7.60 7.38 -22.24
N THR A 386 -6.68 6.43 -22.22
CA THR A 386 -5.38 6.56 -22.89
C THR A 386 -5.56 6.73 -24.39
N VAL A 387 -6.39 5.89 -25.04
CA VAL A 387 -6.68 5.97 -26.49
C VAL A 387 -7.44 7.25 -26.84
N GLN A 388 -8.29 7.76 -25.94
CA GLN A 388 -8.95 9.07 -26.12
C GLN A 388 -7.97 10.25 -26.05
N GLY A 389 -6.70 10.02 -25.75
CA GLY A 389 -5.68 11.07 -25.67
C GLY A 389 -5.73 11.94 -24.43
N ARG A 390 -6.50 11.57 -23.39
CA ARG A 390 -6.63 12.34 -22.15
C ARG A 390 -5.31 12.53 -21.40
N GLY A 391 -4.35 11.61 -21.58
CA GLY A 391 -3.02 11.69 -20.99
C GLY A 391 -2.00 12.52 -21.78
N GLY A 392 -2.40 13.19 -22.89
CA GLY A 392 -1.47 13.93 -23.72
C GLY A 392 -0.38 13.04 -24.32
N GLY A 393 -0.73 11.83 -24.75
CA GLY A 393 0.19 10.82 -25.29
C GLY A 393 0.86 9.94 -24.24
N LYS A 394 0.52 10.09 -22.97
CA LYS A 394 0.96 9.23 -21.84
C LYS A 394 -0.18 8.33 -21.37
N PRO A 395 0.12 7.18 -20.76
CA PRO A 395 -0.89 6.36 -20.12
C PRO A 395 -1.70 7.15 -19.08
N VAL A 396 -3.01 6.96 -19.07
CA VAL A 396 -3.92 7.49 -18.08
C VAL A 396 -4.12 6.43 -17.00
N TRP A 397 -3.85 6.76 -15.77
CA TRP A 397 -4.07 5.90 -14.61
C TRP A 397 -5.52 5.99 -14.16
N SER A 398 -6.11 4.88 -13.76
CA SER A 398 -7.52 4.85 -13.35
C SER A 398 -7.76 5.44 -11.96
N ASN A 399 -6.72 5.54 -11.13
CA ASN A 399 -6.79 6.03 -9.75
C ASN A 399 -7.93 5.35 -8.97
N ASN A 400 -8.02 4.02 -9.11
CA ASN A 400 -9.06 3.20 -8.49
C ASN A 400 -10.50 3.67 -8.76
N GLU A 401 -10.76 4.21 -9.97
CA GLU A 401 -12.08 4.72 -10.37
C GLU A 401 -13.20 3.73 -10.06
N TYR A 402 -14.31 4.25 -9.55
CA TYR A 402 -15.48 3.51 -9.07
C TYR A 402 -15.23 2.59 -7.88
N ASP A 403 -14.26 2.96 -7.02
CA ASP A 403 -13.99 2.24 -5.76
C ASP A 403 -13.64 0.76 -5.99
N TYR A 404 -12.57 0.53 -6.77
CA TYR A 404 -12.09 -0.82 -7.06
C TYR A 404 -11.82 -1.66 -5.79
N PRO A 405 -11.23 -1.13 -4.69
CA PRO A 405 -11.09 -1.87 -3.45
C PRO A 405 -12.42 -2.38 -2.88
N HIS A 406 -13.49 -1.56 -2.93
CA HIS A 406 -14.83 -2.00 -2.52
C HIS A 406 -15.34 -3.16 -3.37
N ALA A 407 -15.14 -3.10 -4.69
CA ALA A 407 -15.51 -4.20 -5.58
C ALA A 407 -14.78 -5.51 -5.19
N CYS A 408 -13.49 -5.43 -4.82
CA CYS A 408 -12.73 -6.58 -4.34
C CYS A 408 -13.26 -7.11 -3.00
N ALA A 409 -13.64 -6.25 -2.05
CA ALA A 409 -14.27 -6.64 -0.79
C ALA A 409 -15.60 -7.38 -1.03
N LEU A 410 -16.44 -6.85 -1.92
CA LEU A 410 -17.70 -7.47 -2.32
C LEU A 410 -17.49 -8.85 -2.96
N MET A 411 -16.49 -8.99 -3.84
CA MET A 411 -16.15 -10.27 -4.46
C MET A 411 -15.58 -11.26 -3.46
N TYR A 412 -14.78 -10.83 -2.50
CA TYR A 412 -14.35 -11.68 -1.40
C TYR A 412 -15.53 -12.19 -0.56
N ALA A 413 -16.43 -11.29 -0.17
CA ALA A 413 -17.65 -11.67 0.58
C ALA A 413 -18.53 -12.66 -0.19
N ARG A 414 -18.65 -12.47 -1.51
CA ARG A 414 -19.46 -13.34 -2.39
C ARG A 414 -18.86 -14.71 -2.61
N THR A 415 -17.54 -14.81 -2.82
CA THR A 415 -16.88 -16.03 -3.30
C THR A 415 -16.03 -16.73 -2.25
N GLY A 416 -15.57 -16.03 -1.21
CA GLY A 416 -14.57 -16.51 -0.27
C GLY A 416 -13.15 -16.64 -0.86
N VAL A 417 -12.93 -16.21 -2.10
CA VAL A 417 -11.63 -16.28 -2.77
C VAL A 417 -10.67 -15.27 -2.15
N ARG A 418 -9.69 -15.77 -1.41
CA ARG A 418 -8.74 -14.94 -0.61
C ARG A 418 -7.93 -13.96 -1.46
N ARG A 419 -7.70 -14.26 -2.71
CA ARG A 419 -7.01 -13.37 -3.67
C ARG A 419 -7.68 -12.00 -3.81
N PHE A 420 -9.00 -11.90 -3.70
CA PHE A 420 -9.69 -10.61 -3.70
C PHE A 420 -9.35 -9.76 -2.47
N MET A 421 -9.02 -10.38 -1.34
CA MET A 421 -8.53 -9.64 -0.17
C MET A 421 -7.13 -9.07 -0.41
N ASP A 422 -6.27 -9.79 -1.12
CA ASP A 422 -4.95 -9.26 -1.50
C ASP A 422 -5.11 -8.06 -2.45
N TYR A 423 -6.01 -8.13 -3.42
CA TYR A 423 -6.31 -7.01 -4.32
C TYR A 423 -6.87 -5.80 -3.57
N LEU A 424 -7.81 -6.01 -2.65
CA LEU A 424 -8.32 -4.98 -1.76
C LEU A 424 -7.18 -4.27 -1.01
N ILE A 425 -6.29 -5.04 -0.39
CA ILE A 425 -5.21 -4.48 0.45
C ILE A 425 -4.22 -3.67 -0.39
N VAL A 426 -3.82 -4.19 -1.53
CA VAL A 426 -2.82 -3.54 -2.39
C VAL A 426 -3.38 -2.26 -2.99
N SER A 427 -4.60 -2.30 -3.52
CA SER A 427 -5.23 -1.14 -4.13
C SER A 427 -5.62 -0.06 -3.11
N ALA A 428 -6.10 -0.44 -1.92
CA ALA A 428 -6.37 0.51 -0.86
C ALA A 428 -5.08 1.22 -0.38
N LYS A 429 -3.96 0.49 -0.26
CA LYS A 429 -2.67 1.10 0.08
C LYS A 429 -2.17 2.06 -0.98
N HIS A 430 -2.30 1.70 -2.26
CA HIS A 430 -2.00 2.62 -3.36
C HIS A 430 -2.85 3.88 -3.27
N TRP A 431 -4.15 3.71 -3.15
CA TRP A 431 -5.10 4.81 -3.03
C TRP A 431 -4.76 5.77 -1.90
N MET A 432 -4.57 5.24 -0.68
CA MET A 432 -4.20 6.04 0.49
C MET A 432 -2.88 6.81 0.35
N ASP A 433 -1.98 6.37 -0.51
CA ASP A 433 -0.67 6.99 -0.69
C ASP A 433 -0.60 7.89 -1.92
N ILE A 434 -1.05 7.40 -3.07
CA ILE A 434 -0.79 8.01 -4.37
C ILE A 434 -1.98 8.82 -4.87
N ASP A 435 -3.18 8.25 -4.78
CA ASP A 435 -4.37 8.85 -5.39
C ASP A 435 -5.00 9.94 -4.51
N VAL A 436 -4.69 9.96 -3.21
CA VAL A 436 -5.15 11.00 -2.29
C VAL A 436 -4.11 12.11 -2.13
N CYS A 437 -4.55 13.35 -2.18
CA CYS A 437 -3.71 14.52 -2.02
C CYS A 437 -3.43 14.82 -0.54
N HIS A 438 -2.19 14.61 -0.09
CA HIS A 438 -1.78 14.87 1.30
C HIS A 438 -1.32 16.30 1.57
N TYR A 439 -0.99 17.04 0.52
CA TYR A 439 -0.55 18.43 0.63
C TYR A 439 -0.85 19.19 -0.66
N SER A 440 -1.33 20.39 -0.55
CA SER A 440 -1.42 21.38 -1.65
C SER A 440 -1.58 22.79 -1.06
N SER A 441 -1.07 23.79 -1.76
CA SER A 441 -1.41 25.20 -1.49
C SER A 441 -2.89 25.52 -1.79
N ASN A 442 -3.54 24.70 -2.62
CA ASN A 442 -4.98 24.78 -2.85
C ASN A 442 -5.74 23.90 -1.83
N PRO A 443 -6.47 24.49 -0.86
CA PRO A 443 -7.15 23.74 0.19
C PRO A 443 -8.27 22.81 -0.32
N LEU A 444 -8.79 23.03 -1.54
CA LEU A 444 -9.79 22.17 -2.17
C LEU A 444 -9.21 20.82 -2.62
N ARG A 445 -7.89 20.65 -2.62
CA ARG A 445 -7.24 19.39 -2.99
C ARG A 445 -6.92 18.50 -1.80
N ILE A 446 -6.68 19.11 -0.62
CA ILE A 446 -6.20 18.37 0.55
C ILE A 446 -7.26 17.39 1.04
N GLY A 447 -6.87 16.11 1.08
CA GLY A 447 -7.70 14.99 1.48
C GLY A 447 -8.55 14.41 0.34
N GLY A 448 -8.64 15.08 -0.81
CA GLY A 448 -9.41 14.61 -1.96
C GLY A 448 -8.64 13.61 -2.81
N GLN A 449 -9.37 12.85 -3.60
CA GLN A 449 -8.84 11.90 -4.56
C GLN A 449 -8.69 12.55 -5.93
N TRP A 450 -7.57 12.25 -6.60
CA TRP A 450 -7.32 12.71 -7.95
C TRP A 450 -8.21 11.98 -8.97
N GLU A 451 -8.82 12.73 -9.86
CA GLU A 451 -9.44 12.15 -11.05
C GLU A 451 -8.41 11.38 -11.87
N HIS A 452 -8.85 10.34 -12.58
CA HIS A 452 -8.01 9.58 -13.52
C HIS A 452 -7.19 10.50 -14.44
N THR A 453 -5.87 10.30 -14.48
CA THR A 453 -4.95 11.18 -15.22
C THR A 453 -3.59 10.53 -15.47
N ALA A 454 -2.79 11.16 -16.30
CA ALA A 454 -1.40 10.78 -16.49
C ALA A 454 -0.58 11.08 -15.22
N GLY A 455 0.24 10.10 -14.78
CA GLY A 455 1.09 10.24 -13.60
C GLY A 455 0.32 10.45 -12.30
N HIS A 456 -0.88 9.89 -12.20
CA HIS A 456 -1.80 9.83 -11.07
C HIS A 456 -2.39 11.17 -10.59
N CYS A 457 -1.71 12.30 -10.72
CA CYS A 457 -2.20 13.57 -10.17
C CYS A 457 -1.93 14.80 -11.05
N LYS A 458 -1.70 14.62 -12.36
CA LYS A 458 -1.25 15.73 -13.21
C LYS A 458 -2.33 16.74 -13.61
N ASN A 459 -3.60 16.33 -13.72
CA ASN A 459 -4.67 17.26 -14.12
C ASN A 459 -5.07 18.22 -12.98
N GLY A 460 -4.79 17.87 -11.73
CA GLY A 460 -5.05 18.71 -10.59
C GLY A 460 -6.52 18.93 -10.24
N VAL A 461 -7.43 18.10 -10.76
CA VAL A 461 -8.87 18.22 -10.57
C VAL A 461 -9.33 17.29 -9.46
N MET A 462 -10.20 17.80 -8.58
CA MET A 462 -10.96 17.08 -7.56
C MET A 462 -12.44 17.30 -7.82
N VAL A 463 -13.20 16.22 -7.95
CA VAL A 463 -14.65 16.27 -8.20
C VAL A 463 -15.33 15.16 -7.45
N CYS A 464 -16.56 15.38 -6.99
CA CYS A 464 -17.27 14.43 -6.12
C CYS A 464 -17.48 13.05 -6.77
N SER A 465 -17.52 12.96 -8.10
CA SER A 465 -17.64 11.66 -8.79
C SER A 465 -16.40 10.77 -8.67
N HIS A 466 -15.31 11.28 -8.14
CA HIS A 466 -14.07 10.54 -7.87
C HIS A 466 -13.72 10.47 -6.38
N GLU A 467 -14.66 10.82 -5.51
CA GLU A 467 -14.50 10.79 -4.06
C GLU A 467 -15.27 9.60 -3.46
N TRP A 468 -14.60 8.47 -3.31
CA TRP A 468 -15.18 7.25 -2.75
C TRP A 468 -14.56 6.93 -1.40
N VAL A 469 -15.21 6.13 -0.58
CA VAL A 469 -14.73 5.79 0.78
C VAL A 469 -14.99 4.35 1.19
N GLU A 470 -15.90 3.64 0.52
CA GLU A 470 -16.37 2.34 0.99
C GLU A 470 -15.24 1.30 1.00
N GLY A 471 -14.39 1.28 -0.02
CA GLY A 471 -13.27 0.36 -0.09
C GLY A 471 -12.18 0.65 0.95
N LEU A 472 -12.01 1.91 1.37
CA LEU A 472 -11.10 2.26 2.47
C LEU A 472 -11.67 1.85 3.83
N LEU A 473 -12.98 1.97 4.02
CA LEU A 473 -13.67 1.48 5.22
C LEU A 473 -13.62 -0.06 5.27
N ASP A 474 -13.85 -0.75 4.14
CA ASP A 474 -13.68 -2.20 4.04
C ASP A 474 -12.24 -2.61 4.39
N TYR A 475 -11.24 -1.91 3.85
CA TYR A 475 -9.85 -2.15 4.19
C TYR A 475 -9.60 -2.03 5.70
N TYR A 476 -10.13 -0.99 6.32
CA TYR A 476 -10.05 -0.80 7.77
C TYR A 476 -10.69 -1.97 8.53
N HIS A 477 -11.89 -2.37 8.16
CA HIS A 477 -12.61 -3.47 8.83
C HIS A 477 -11.91 -4.83 8.66
N PHE A 478 -11.31 -5.10 7.50
CA PHE A 478 -10.60 -6.36 7.27
C PHE A 478 -9.19 -6.41 7.87
N THR A 479 -8.53 -5.26 8.02
CA THR A 479 -7.12 -5.22 8.43
C THR A 479 -6.88 -4.62 9.82
N GLY A 480 -7.81 -3.81 10.31
CA GLY A 480 -7.62 -2.99 11.52
C GLY A 480 -6.70 -1.79 11.32
N ASP A 481 -6.20 -1.56 10.09
CA ASP A 481 -5.35 -0.40 9.81
C ASP A 481 -6.16 0.89 9.77
N LYS A 482 -6.04 1.67 10.82
CA LYS A 482 -6.78 2.94 11.01
C LYS A 482 -6.53 3.97 9.90
N ARG A 483 -5.46 3.84 9.13
CA ARG A 483 -5.22 4.73 7.97
C ARG A 483 -6.37 4.69 6.97
N GLY A 484 -6.99 3.50 6.75
CA GLY A 484 -8.15 3.39 5.87
C GLY A 484 -9.30 4.28 6.35
N TYR A 485 -9.62 4.20 7.62
CA TYR A 485 -10.65 5.04 8.25
C TYR A 485 -10.30 6.53 8.19
N ASP A 486 -9.08 6.91 8.60
CA ASP A 486 -8.66 8.31 8.63
C ASP A 486 -8.64 8.93 7.22
N THR A 487 -8.24 8.16 6.21
CA THR A 487 -8.26 8.61 4.81
C THR A 487 -9.70 8.76 4.30
N ALA A 488 -10.58 7.81 4.60
CA ALA A 488 -12.00 7.90 4.24
C ALA A 488 -12.67 9.15 4.83
N VAL A 489 -12.41 9.44 6.11
CA VAL A 489 -12.88 10.68 6.77
C VAL A 489 -12.29 11.91 6.07
N GLY A 490 -11.00 11.89 5.73
CA GLY A 490 -10.34 12.98 5.00
C GLY A 490 -10.97 13.27 3.62
N ILE A 491 -11.34 12.22 2.88
CA ILE A 491 -12.08 12.33 1.61
C ILE A 491 -13.46 12.95 1.86
N GLY A 492 -14.19 12.52 2.87
CA GLY A 492 -15.47 13.13 3.23
C GLY A 492 -15.37 14.61 3.57
N GLU A 493 -14.33 15.02 4.30
CA GLU A 493 -14.07 16.45 4.57
C GLU A 493 -13.76 17.22 3.28
N ASN A 494 -13.11 16.59 2.30
CA ASN A 494 -12.89 17.18 0.99
C ASN A 494 -14.22 17.34 0.23
N VAL A 495 -15.07 16.31 0.21
CA VAL A 495 -16.42 16.39 -0.38
C VAL A 495 -17.23 17.54 0.20
N LEU A 496 -17.19 17.74 1.53
CA LEU A 496 -17.87 18.89 2.15
C LEU A 496 -17.38 20.22 1.58
N LYS A 497 -16.08 20.38 1.36
CA LYS A 497 -15.50 21.59 0.76
C LYS A 497 -15.90 21.75 -0.71
N LEU A 498 -15.88 20.67 -1.48
CA LEU A 498 -16.27 20.69 -2.90
C LEU A 498 -17.74 21.11 -3.06
N LEU A 499 -18.62 20.58 -2.22
CA LEU A 499 -20.05 20.92 -2.22
C LEU A 499 -20.34 22.39 -1.93
N GLU A 500 -19.43 23.15 -1.31
CA GLU A 500 -19.55 24.60 -1.12
C GLU A 500 -19.11 25.42 -2.35
N THR A 501 -18.54 24.77 -3.38
CA THR A 501 -18.15 25.46 -4.62
C THR A 501 -19.38 25.79 -5.48
N PRO A 502 -19.33 26.85 -6.31
CA PRO A 502 -20.50 27.29 -7.07
C PRO A 502 -21.18 26.20 -7.90
N MET A 503 -20.40 25.31 -8.49
CA MET A 503 -20.89 24.22 -9.35
C MET A 503 -21.93 23.32 -8.65
N TYR A 504 -21.82 23.10 -7.35
CA TYR A 504 -22.75 22.23 -6.60
C TYR A 504 -23.90 23.00 -5.94
N GLN A 505 -23.86 24.33 -5.94
CA GLN A 505 -24.89 25.16 -5.26
C GLN A 505 -26.15 25.34 -6.11
N VAL A 506 -26.07 25.13 -7.42
CA VAL A 506 -27.18 25.23 -8.34
C VAL A 506 -27.62 23.86 -8.80
N PRO A 507 -28.89 23.44 -8.57
CA PRO A 507 -29.41 22.17 -9.04
C PRO A 507 -29.17 21.99 -10.54
N GLY A 508 -28.59 20.85 -10.95
CA GLY A 508 -28.32 20.52 -12.34
C GLY A 508 -27.03 21.08 -12.93
N GLU A 509 -26.38 22.05 -12.32
CA GLU A 509 -25.10 22.57 -12.82
C GLU A 509 -23.98 21.52 -12.68
N ALA A 510 -23.86 20.86 -11.53
CA ALA A 510 -23.16 19.60 -11.43
C ALA A 510 -24.08 18.47 -11.93
N ASN A 511 -23.56 17.55 -12.73
CA ASN A 511 -24.40 16.44 -13.21
C ASN A 511 -24.83 15.48 -12.07
N ALA A 512 -25.84 14.62 -12.37
CA ALA A 512 -26.41 13.72 -11.37
C ALA A 512 -25.38 12.73 -10.78
N ARG A 513 -24.36 12.33 -11.53
CA ARG A 513 -23.27 11.47 -11.06
C ARG A 513 -22.45 12.15 -9.96
N GLU A 514 -22.10 13.43 -10.15
CA GLU A 514 -21.32 14.19 -9.18
C GLU A 514 -22.06 14.28 -7.83
N THR A 515 -23.31 14.72 -7.88
CA THR A 515 -24.16 14.88 -6.69
C THR A 515 -24.49 13.54 -6.04
N GLY A 516 -24.72 12.51 -6.87
CA GLY A 516 -25.00 11.15 -6.42
C GLY A 516 -23.82 10.52 -5.66
N TRP A 517 -22.60 10.65 -6.17
CA TRP A 517 -21.41 10.13 -5.49
C TRP A 517 -21.13 10.85 -4.17
N ALA A 518 -21.31 12.19 -4.12
CA ALA A 518 -21.22 12.94 -2.86
C ALA A 518 -22.18 12.37 -1.81
N LEU A 519 -23.44 12.13 -2.19
CA LEU A 519 -24.44 11.52 -1.29
C LEU A 519 -24.01 10.12 -0.81
N ARG A 520 -23.51 9.28 -1.71
CA ARG A 520 -23.06 7.92 -1.36
C ARG A 520 -21.92 7.96 -0.36
N THR A 521 -20.90 8.76 -0.62
CA THR A 521 -19.72 8.94 0.25
C THR A 521 -20.11 9.42 1.64
N LEU A 522 -20.92 10.48 1.73
CA LEU A 522 -21.36 11.02 3.02
C LEU A 522 -22.30 10.07 3.77
N THR A 523 -23.14 9.31 3.04
CA THR A 523 -24.00 8.28 3.63
C THR A 523 -23.18 7.16 4.25
N ALA A 524 -22.13 6.68 3.56
CA ALA A 524 -21.23 5.66 4.08
C ALA A 524 -20.50 6.15 5.35
N LEU A 525 -20.02 7.38 5.34
CA LEU A 525 -19.38 8.00 6.52
C LEU A 525 -20.33 8.20 7.69
N TYR A 526 -21.59 8.55 7.43
CA TYR A 526 -22.60 8.63 8.48
C TYR A 526 -22.84 7.27 9.14
N ILE A 527 -22.98 6.21 8.34
CA ILE A 527 -23.14 4.84 8.85
C ILE A 527 -21.95 4.44 9.74
N GLU A 528 -20.75 4.76 9.29
CA GLU A 528 -19.52 4.37 9.98
C GLU A 528 -19.27 5.15 11.27
N THR A 529 -19.48 6.47 11.22
CA THR A 529 -19.06 7.37 12.31
C THR A 529 -20.18 7.81 13.23
N ASN A 530 -21.43 7.71 12.77
CA ASN A 530 -22.62 8.30 13.40
C ASN A 530 -22.48 9.83 13.65
N ASP A 531 -21.62 10.51 12.88
CA ASP A 531 -21.43 11.96 13.01
C ASP A 531 -22.47 12.69 12.18
N ASN A 532 -23.27 13.51 12.87
CA ASN A 532 -24.41 14.23 12.29
C ASN A 532 -24.00 15.24 11.18
N LYS A 533 -22.75 15.67 11.13
CA LYS A 533 -22.29 16.58 10.06
C LYS A 533 -22.47 15.98 8.66
N TRP A 534 -22.27 14.68 8.51
CA TRP A 534 -22.47 13.96 7.26
C TRP A 534 -23.95 13.91 6.89
N LEU A 535 -24.81 13.59 7.87
CA LEU A 535 -26.25 13.51 7.67
C LEU A 535 -26.86 14.85 7.25
N VAL A 536 -26.49 15.94 7.91
CA VAL A 536 -26.96 17.29 7.56
C VAL A 536 -26.69 17.61 6.08
N LYS A 537 -25.52 17.20 5.57
CA LYS A 537 -25.18 17.43 4.17
C LYS A 537 -25.87 16.45 3.24
N CYS A 538 -26.11 15.20 3.67
CA CYS A 538 -26.95 14.26 2.93
C CYS A 538 -28.37 14.80 2.73
N ASP A 539 -28.98 15.31 3.80
CA ASP A 539 -30.32 15.93 3.73
C ASP A 539 -30.35 17.11 2.74
N TRP A 540 -29.32 17.95 2.78
CA TRP A 540 -29.19 19.06 1.84
C TRP A 540 -29.09 18.58 0.38
N ILE A 541 -28.34 17.47 0.11
CA ILE A 541 -28.25 16.89 -1.23
C ILE A 541 -29.62 16.32 -1.66
N ILE A 542 -30.34 15.64 -0.79
CA ILE A 542 -31.69 15.13 -1.09
C ILE A 542 -32.63 16.26 -1.45
N ASP A 543 -32.59 17.37 -0.72
CA ASP A 543 -33.41 18.56 -1.03
C ASP A 543 -32.99 19.21 -2.36
N ASN A 544 -31.72 19.14 -2.74
CA ASN A 544 -31.27 19.59 -4.06
C ASN A 544 -31.79 18.70 -5.18
N PHE A 545 -31.81 17.39 -5.01
CA PHE A 545 -32.41 16.46 -5.99
C PHE A 545 -33.91 16.74 -6.19
N LYS A 546 -34.65 17.05 -5.13
CA LYS A 546 -36.07 17.46 -5.23
C LYS A 546 -36.24 18.76 -6.03
N LYS A 547 -35.47 19.80 -5.70
CA LYS A 547 -35.49 21.06 -6.45
C LYS A 547 -35.12 20.87 -7.91
N TRP A 548 -34.18 20.00 -8.18
CA TRP A 548 -33.77 19.67 -9.53
C TRP A 548 -34.89 19.03 -10.33
N GLU A 549 -35.58 18.06 -9.74
CA GLU A 549 -36.77 17.44 -10.32
C GLU A 549 -37.91 18.48 -10.54
N GLU A 550 -38.15 19.34 -9.56
CA GLU A 550 -39.14 20.40 -9.68
C GLU A 550 -38.84 21.40 -10.80
N GLU A 551 -37.57 21.74 -11.03
CA GLU A 551 -37.17 22.72 -12.03
C GLU A 551 -37.13 22.14 -13.47
N TYR A 552 -36.66 20.92 -13.63
CA TYR A 552 -36.44 20.32 -14.95
C TYR A 552 -37.37 19.15 -15.26
N GLY A 553 -38.19 18.72 -14.33
CA GLY A 553 -39.05 17.54 -14.45
C GLY A 553 -38.32 16.21 -14.26
N ASP A 554 -36.99 16.22 -14.22
CA ASP A 554 -36.09 15.07 -14.05
C ASP A 554 -34.67 15.57 -13.69
N TRP A 555 -33.73 14.67 -13.39
CA TRP A 555 -32.32 14.99 -13.13
C TRP A 555 -31.52 15.20 -14.43
N LEU A 556 -32.00 16.10 -15.25
CA LEU A 556 -31.38 16.46 -16.52
C LEU A 556 -30.15 17.33 -16.32
N SER A 557 -29.13 17.12 -17.15
CA SER A 557 -27.93 17.96 -17.14
C SER A 557 -28.05 19.11 -18.15
N PRO A 558 -27.77 20.36 -17.77
CA PRO A 558 -27.68 21.47 -18.73
C PRO A 558 -26.65 21.15 -19.81
N TYR A 559 -27.00 21.44 -21.07
CA TYR A 559 -26.14 21.20 -22.23
C TYR A 559 -25.80 22.47 -23.00
N THR A 560 -26.79 23.32 -23.20
CA THR A 560 -26.65 24.65 -23.78
C THR A 560 -27.57 25.60 -23.04
N ASP A 561 -27.51 26.91 -23.33
CA ASP A 561 -28.34 27.95 -22.68
C ASP A 561 -29.85 27.65 -22.69
N ASN A 562 -30.32 26.82 -23.61
CA ASN A 562 -31.71 26.49 -23.79
C ASN A 562 -32.04 25.01 -23.88
N THR A 563 -31.06 24.11 -23.60
CA THR A 563 -31.28 22.67 -23.67
C THR A 563 -30.68 21.95 -22.47
N ALA A 564 -31.35 20.89 -22.06
CA ALA A 564 -30.88 19.94 -21.08
C ALA A 564 -30.88 18.54 -21.71
N ILE A 565 -29.99 17.68 -21.26
CA ILE A 565 -29.88 16.31 -21.75
C ILE A 565 -30.07 15.30 -20.64
N ARG A 566 -30.68 14.18 -20.98
CA ARG A 566 -30.76 13.00 -20.14
C ARG A 566 -29.48 12.16 -20.33
N VAL A 567 -28.76 11.90 -19.25
CA VAL A 567 -27.59 11.03 -19.25
C VAL A 567 -27.87 9.84 -18.35
N GLY A 568 -28.45 8.78 -18.91
CA GLY A 568 -29.03 7.65 -18.20
C GLY A 568 -28.08 7.01 -17.20
N PHE A 569 -26.80 6.77 -17.54
CA PHE A 569 -25.86 6.18 -16.60
C PHE A 569 -25.57 7.07 -15.37
N MET A 570 -25.59 8.40 -15.53
CA MET A 570 -25.39 9.33 -14.42
C MET A 570 -26.59 9.35 -13.47
N ILE A 571 -27.79 9.29 -14.04
CA ILE A 571 -29.04 9.18 -13.28
C ILE A 571 -29.07 7.84 -12.53
N SER A 572 -28.67 6.73 -13.17
CA SER A 572 -28.59 5.41 -12.52
C SER A 572 -27.68 5.41 -11.29
N ILE A 573 -26.54 6.10 -11.35
CA ILE A 573 -25.63 6.27 -10.20
C ILE A 573 -26.31 7.06 -9.09
N ALA A 574 -27.00 8.16 -9.44
CA ALA A 574 -27.73 8.98 -8.47
C ALA A 574 -28.86 8.17 -7.81
N VAL A 575 -29.64 7.42 -8.58
CA VAL A 575 -30.68 6.50 -8.06
C VAL A 575 -30.08 5.53 -7.05
N GLY A 576 -28.96 4.86 -7.39
CA GLY A 576 -28.27 3.95 -6.48
C GLY A 576 -27.85 4.61 -5.17
N SER A 577 -27.37 5.85 -5.23
CA SER A 577 -26.95 6.64 -4.06
C SER A 577 -28.15 7.07 -3.19
N VAL A 578 -29.22 7.56 -3.82
CA VAL A 578 -30.47 7.91 -3.12
C VAL A 578 -31.12 6.66 -2.48
N MET A 579 -31.06 5.50 -3.13
CA MET A 579 -31.54 4.25 -2.54
C MET A 579 -30.76 3.84 -1.29
N ARG A 580 -29.42 4.07 -1.24
CA ARG A 580 -28.60 3.81 -0.05
C ARG A 580 -29.02 4.71 1.11
N TYR A 581 -29.21 6.00 0.84
CA TYR A 581 -29.74 6.93 1.84
C TYR A 581 -31.15 6.53 2.31
N TYR A 582 -32.05 6.18 1.40
CA TYR A 582 -33.41 5.74 1.70
C TYR A 582 -33.46 4.50 2.60
N ARG A 583 -32.52 3.56 2.47
CA ARG A 583 -32.43 2.37 3.34
C ARG A 583 -32.23 2.74 4.81
N ILE A 584 -31.58 3.88 5.09
CA ILE A 584 -31.36 4.37 6.46
C ILE A 584 -32.55 5.20 6.92
N PHE A 585 -33.06 6.05 6.04
CA PHE A 585 -34.13 7.00 6.31
C PHE A 585 -35.29 6.78 5.33
N PRO A 586 -36.13 5.73 5.54
CA PRO A 586 -37.24 5.41 4.65
C PRO A 586 -38.36 6.46 4.79
N ARG A 587 -38.43 7.38 3.81
CA ARG A 587 -39.45 8.42 3.68
C ARG A 587 -40.18 8.26 2.37
N GLU A 588 -41.52 8.44 2.37
CA GLU A 588 -42.36 8.23 1.18
C GLU A 588 -42.03 9.21 0.05
N ASP A 589 -41.70 10.46 0.36
CA ASP A 589 -41.30 11.45 -0.66
C ASP A 589 -40.03 11.00 -1.42
N ILE A 590 -39.04 10.45 -0.71
CA ILE A 590 -37.81 9.91 -1.33
C ILE A 590 -38.13 8.67 -2.16
N ARG A 591 -38.99 7.78 -1.64
CA ARG A 591 -39.43 6.60 -2.39
C ARG A 591 -40.08 6.97 -3.72
N GLN A 592 -40.96 7.95 -3.71
CA GLN A 592 -41.63 8.43 -4.94
C GLN A 592 -40.64 9.07 -5.91
N MET A 593 -39.67 9.85 -5.42
CA MET A 593 -38.61 10.41 -6.24
C MET A 593 -37.76 9.31 -6.93
N ILE A 594 -37.39 8.25 -6.19
CA ILE A 594 -36.68 7.11 -6.77
C ILE A 594 -37.51 6.44 -7.88
N LEU A 595 -38.82 6.22 -7.64
CA LEU A 595 -39.70 5.57 -8.62
C LEU A 595 -39.80 6.41 -9.90
N ARG A 596 -39.99 7.71 -9.81
CA ARG A 596 -40.03 8.58 -10.99
C ARG A 596 -38.72 8.54 -11.79
N ALA A 597 -37.57 8.64 -11.10
CA ALA A 597 -36.26 8.57 -11.77
C ALA A 597 -36.01 7.20 -12.41
N VAL A 598 -36.53 6.10 -11.84
CA VAL A 598 -36.46 4.76 -12.46
C VAL A 598 -37.39 4.65 -13.66
N ASP A 599 -38.61 5.16 -13.55
CA ASP A 599 -39.57 5.17 -14.67
C ASP A 599 -38.97 5.95 -15.85
N ASP A 600 -38.36 7.12 -15.59
CA ASP A 600 -37.69 7.91 -16.61
C ASP A 600 -36.51 7.20 -17.29
N LEU A 601 -35.77 6.34 -16.57
CA LEU A 601 -34.69 5.53 -17.14
C LEU A 601 -35.19 4.38 -18.03
N THR A 602 -36.46 3.98 -17.90
CA THR A 602 -37.03 2.83 -18.62
C THR A 602 -37.91 3.21 -19.79
N GLU A 603 -38.34 4.47 -19.90
CA GLU A 603 -39.04 5.04 -21.07
C GLU A 603 -38.06 5.43 -22.19
#